data_d85923ecdeb80321718770fdbb54bcd3
#
_entry.id   d85923ecdeb80321718770fdbb54bcd3
#
_cell.length_a   1.000
_cell.length_b   1.000
_cell.length_c   1.000
_cell.angle_alpha   90.00
_cell.angle_beta   90.00
_cell.angle_gamma   90.00
#
_symmetry.space_group_name_H-M   'P 1'
#
loop_
_entity.id
_entity.type
_entity.pdbx_description
1 polymer ?
#
loop_
_entity_poly.entity_id
_entity_poly.type
_entity_poly.pdbx_seq_one_letter_code
_entity_poly.pdbx_strand_id
1 'polypeptide(L)'
;MVARGIITAAAESLLFGCGMANVYVLNGPNLNLLGTREPETYGHATLRDVEALCRATASRHKLEVQFRQSNHEGELVEWVHEAATGDAVGIVINAGAYTHSSIAIHDALRAAKLPVVEVHLTNIFARESFRHHSYIAPIASACLCGFGIEGYALAIMGLVTINESLAAKRG
;
A
#
# COMPACT_ATOMS: atom_id res chain seq x y z
N MET A 1 28.53 15.47 9.52
CA MET A 1 27.91 15.32 10.84
C MET A 1 26.48 15.86 10.73
N VAL A 2 25.51 15.00 10.38
CA VAL A 2 24.12 15.40 10.11
C VAL A 2 23.35 15.24 11.40
N ALA A 3 22.80 16.35 11.91
CA ALA A 3 21.99 16.38 13.12
C ALA A 3 20.74 15.52 12.93
N ARG A 4 20.62 14.43 13.67
CA ARG A 4 19.37 13.71 13.87
C ARG A 4 18.43 14.63 14.65
N GLY A 5 17.42 15.17 13.97
CA GLY A 5 16.33 15.90 14.62
C GLY A 5 15.64 14.97 15.63
N ILE A 6 15.73 15.32 16.90
CA ILE A 6 15.04 14.66 18.00
C ILE A 6 13.55 15.02 17.85
N ILE A 7 12.77 14.10 17.30
CA ILE A 7 11.31 14.17 17.40
C ILE A 7 10.99 13.93 18.88
N THR A 8 10.47 14.93 19.58
CA THR A 8 10.14 14.81 21.00
C THR A 8 8.98 13.84 21.17
N ALA A 9 9.03 13.01 22.23
CA ALA A 9 7.98 12.04 22.61
C ALA A 9 6.56 12.65 22.69
N ALA A 10 6.45 13.97 22.85
CA ALA A 10 5.19 14.71 22.81
C ALA A 10 4.58 14.80 21.40
N ALA A 11 5.40 14.85 20.34
CA ALA A 11 4.90 14.84 18.97
C ALA A 11 4.46 13.42 18.55
N GLU A 12 5.10 12.39 19.10
CA GLU A 12 4.68 10.99 18.90
C GLU A 12 3.32 10.69 19.56
N SER A 13 3.03 11.26 20.73
CA SER A 13 1.79 11.04 21.47
C SER A 13 0.57 11.77 20.87
N LEU A 14 0.76 12.82 20.10
CA LEU A 14 -0.33 13.58 19.44
C LEU A 14 -0.73 12.99 18.08
N LEU A 15 0.13 12.16 17.47
CA LEU A 15 -0.14 11.53 16.19
C LEU A 15 -0.82 10.15 16.32
N PHE A 16 -0.60 9.46 17.45
CA PHE A 16 -1.10 8.10 17.65
C PHE A 16 -1.65 7.98 19.07
N GLY A 17 -2.99 7.98 19.20
CA GLY A 17 -3.64 7.55 20.43
C GLY A 17 -3.07 6.19 20.89
N CYS A 18 -3.39 5.70 22.06
CA CYS A 18 -2.78 4.57 22.80
C CYS A 18 -2.70 3.20 22.06
N GLY A 19 -2.89 3.15 20.72
CA GLY A 19 -2.74 1.99 19.84
C GLY A 19 -1.70 2.24 18.76
N MET A 20 -1.10 1.17 18.21
CA MET A 20 -0.28 1.26 17.00
C MET A 20 -1.17 1.60 15.80
N ALA A 21 -0.75 2.58 14.99
CA ALA A 21 -1.50 2.97 13.80
C ALA A 21 -1.43 1.88 12.72
N ASN A 22 -2.47 1.78 11.91
CA ASN A 22 -2.61 0.74 10.91
C ASN A 22 -2.18 1.21 9.51
N VAL A 23 -1.51 0.32 8.75
CA VAL A 23 -1.38 0.41 7.31
C VAL A 23 -2.22 -0.69 6.66
N TYR A 24 -3.11 -0.32 5.75
CA TYR A 24 -3.88 -1.29 4.97
C TYR A 24 -3.07 -1.72 3.75
N VAL A 25 -2.90 -3.04 3.60
CA VAL A 25 -2.26 -3.66 2.43
C VAL A 25 -3.31 -4.47 1.70
N LEU A 26 -3.82 -3.91 0.61
CA LEU A 26 -4.95 -4.43 -0.15
C LEU A 26 -4.48 -5.10 -1.44
N ASN A 27 -4.90 -6.34 -1.63
CA ASN A 27 -4.50 -7.17 -2.75
C ASN A 27 -5.73 -7.59 -3.57
N GLY A 28 -5.69 -7.33 -4.86
CA GLY A 28 -6.75 -7.61 -5.81
C GLY A 28 -6.75 -9.04 -6.35
N PRO A 29 -7.49 -9.25 -7.46
CA PRO A 29 -7.77 -10.57 -8.00
C PRO A 29 -6.51 -11.30 -8.42
N ASN A 30 -6.56 -12.63 -8.22
CA ASN A 30 -5.54 -13.61 -8.57
C ASN A 30 -4.23 -13.53 -7.77
N LEU A 31 -4.06 -12.56 -6.85
CA LEU A 31 -2.88 -12.50 -5.99
C LEU A 31 -2.84 -13.65 -4.97
N ASN A 32 -3.99 -14.25 -4.65
CA ASN A 32 -4.07 -15.49 -3.90
C ASN A 32 -3.36 -16.69 -4.58
N LEU A 33 -3.10 -16.60 -5.89
CA LEU A 33 -2.41 -17.63 -6.68
C LEU A 33 -0.91 -17.35 -6.83
N LEU A 34 -0.38 -16.34 -6.17
CA LEU A 34 1.02 -15.98 -6.20
C LEU A 34 1.89 -17.16 -5.73
N GLY A 35 3.01 -17.41 -6.42
CA GLY A 35 3.89 -18.56 -6.19
C GLY A 35 3.49 -19.84 -6.94
N THR A 36 2.24 -19.95 -7.38
CA THR A 36 1.77 -21.10 -8.18
C THR A 36 1.43 -20.71 -9.62
N ARG A 37 0.98 -19.47 -9.84
CA ARG A 37 0.62 -18.93 -11.15
C ARG A 37 1.82 -18.22 -11.78
N GLU A 38 2.19 -18.62 -13.00
CA GLU A 38 3.20 -17.95 -13.83
C GLU A 38 4.51 -17.64 -13.06
N PRO A 39 5.19 -18.64 -12.45
CA PRO A 39 6.37 -18.39 -11.61
C PRO A 39 7.52 -17.71 -12.38
N GLU A 40 7.57 -17.87 -13.71
CA GLU A 40 8.53 -17.19 -14.59
C GLU A 40 8.31 -15.67 -14.62
N THR A 41 7.06 -15.21 -14.40
CA THR A 41 6.70 -13.78 -14.42
C THR A 41 6.70 -13.17 -13.03
N TYR A 42 6.19 -13.90 -12.02
CA TYR A 42 5.95 -13.37 -10.67
C TYR A 42 6.88 -13.94 -9.60
N GLY A 43 7.73 -14.92 -9.97
CA GLY A 43 8.60 -15.64 -9.02
C GLY A 43 7.85 -16.70 -8.22
N HIS A 44 8.57 -17.32 -7.26
CA HIS A 44 8.06 -18.40 -6.41
C HIS A 44 7.49 -17.91 -5.07
N ALA A 45 7.65 -16.62 -4.75
CA ALA A 45 7.14 -16.06 -3.51
C ALA A 45 5.60 -16.14 -3.48
N THR A 46 5.07 -16.54 -2.35
CA THR A 46 3.63 -16.65 -2.10
C THR A 46 3.06 -15.36 -1.53
N LEU A 47 1.73 -15.25 -1.50
CA LEU A 47 1.07 -14.12 -0.83
C LEU A 47 1.36 -14.09 0.69
N ARG A 48 1.63 -15.24 1.30
CA ARG A 48 2.07 -15.33 2.71
C ARG A 48 3.46 -14.72 2.91
N ASP A 49 4.36 -14.90 1.96
CA ASP A 49 5.70 -14.28 2.02
C ASP A 49 5.59 -12.78 1.92
N VAL A 50 4.68 -12.26 1.07
CA VAL A 50 4.36 -10.84 0.99
C VAL A 50 3.82 -10.32 2.33
N GLU A 51 2.86 -11.02 2.93
CA GLU A 51 2.30 -10.64 4.23
C GLU A 51 3.38 -10.60 5.32
N ALA A 52 4.22 -11.64 5.40
CA ALA A 52 5.32 -11.70 6.37
C ALA A 52 6.30 -10.52 6.20
N LEU A 53 6.65 -10.19 4.96
CA LEU A 53 7.50 -9.05 4.62
C LEU A 53 6.86 -7.72 5.03
N CYS A 54 5.57 -7.53 4.73
CA CYS A 54 4.82 -6.34 5.12
C CYS A 54 4.82 -6.15 6.64
N ARG A 55 4.47 -7.20 7.39
CA ARG A 55 4.44 -7.17 8.87
C ARG A 55 5.82 -6.88 9.46
N ALA A 56 6.86 -7.53 8.97
CA ALA A 56 8.23 -7.29 9.42
C ALA A 56 8.69 -5.84 9.14
N THR A 57 8.30 -5.28 7.99
CA THR A 57 8.65 -3.90 7.62
C THR A 57 7.87 -2.90 8.47
N ALA A 58 6.56 -3.04 8.59
CA ALA A 58 5.70 -2.15 9.35
C ALA A 58 6.10 -2.10 10.84
N SER A 59 6.41 -3.24 11.44
CA SER A 59 6.85 -3.34 12.83
C SER A 59 8.07 -2.48 13.15
N ARG A 60 9.00 -2.33 12.20
CA ARG A 60 10.18 -1.44 12.37
C ARG A 60 9.80 0.04 12.47
N HIS A 61 8.61 0.38 12.01
CA HIS A 61 8.05 1.73 12.02
C HIS A 61 6.90 1.89 13.03
N LYS A 62 6.74 0.92 13.94
CA LYS A 62 5.66 0.91 14.95
C LYS A 62 4.25 0.95 14.33
N LEU A 63 4.08 0.30 13.18
CA LEU A 63 2.80 0.17 12.47
C LEU A 63 2.30 -1.27 12.55
N GLU A 64 0.99 -1.44 12.57
CA GLU A 64 0.31 -2.71 12.35
C GLU A 64 -0.16 -2.83 10.89
N VAL A 65 -0.26 -4.07 10.38
CA VAL A 65 -0.68 -4.33 9.01
C VAL A 65 -2.05 -4.99 8.99
N GLN A 66 -2.99 -4.35 8.31
CA GLN A 66 -4.26 -4.94 7.89
C GLN A 66 -4.05 -5.51 6.48
N PHE A 67 -3.61 -6.76 6.42
CA PHE A 67 -3.31 -7.44 5.14
C PHE A 67 -4.53 -8.18 4.66
N ARG A 68 -5.03 -7.84 3.46
CA ARG A 68 -6.25 -8.43 2.88
C ARG A 68 -6.10 -8.72 1.40
N GLN A 69 -6.80 -9.74 0.93
CA GLN A 69 -6.86 -10.08 -0.49
C GLN A 69 -8.29 -10.50 -0.86
N SER A 70 -8.77 -10.01 -2.00
CA SER A 70 -10.02 -10.46 -2.59
C SER A 70 -9.97 -10.46 -4.11
N ASN A 71 -10.77 -11.37 -4.68
CA ASN A 71 -11.10 -11.37 -6.11
C ASN A 71 -12.34 -10.51 -6.43
N HIS A 72 -13.00 -9.97 -5.41
CA HIS A 72 -14.21 -9.15 -5.53
C HIS A 72 -13.90 -7.68 -5.38
N GLU A 73 -14.29 -6.89 -6.37
CA GLU A 73 -14.06 -5.44 -6.41
C GLU A 73 -14.72 -4.73 -5.23
N GLY A 74 -15.98 -5.12 -4.89
CA GLY A 74 -16.73 -4.52 -3.79
C GLY A 74 -16.05 -4.67 -2.44
N GLU A 75 -15.41 -5.82 -2.16
CA GLU A 75 -14.67 -6.01 -0.91
C GLU A 75 -13.46 -5.07 -0.80
N LEU A 76 -12.76 -4.82 -1.92
CA LEU A 76 -11.67 -3.84 -1.92
C LEU A 76 -12.19 -2.43 -1.62
N VAL A 77 -13.34 -2.05 -2.17
CA VAL A 77 -14.00 -0.77 -1.89
C VAL A 77 -14.38 -0.66 -0.41
N GLU A 78 -15.01 -1.68 0.17
CA GLU A 78 -15.39 -1.71 1.59
C GLU A 78 -14.16 -1.58 2.51
N TRP A 79 -13.05 -2.24 2.18
CA TRP A 79 -11.82 -2.13 2.98
C TRP A 79 -11.16 -0.75 2.86
N VAL A 80 -11.30 -0.07 1.73
CA VAL A 80 -10.89 1.34 1.61
C VAL A 80 -11.75 2.23 2.50
N HIS A 81 -13.07 2.02 2.55
CA HIS A 81 -13.97 2.76 3.45
C HIS A 81 -13.66 2.49 4.92
N GLU A 82 -13.34 1.22 5.27
CA GLU A 82 -12.92 0.85 6.62
C GLU A 82 -11.61 1.58 7.00
N ALA A 83 -10.62 1.60 6.12
CA ALA A 83 -9.37 2.34 6.33
C ALA A 83 -9.63 3.84 6.55
N ALA A 84 -10.54 4.43 5.77
CA ALA A 84 -10.87 5.86 5.84
C ALA A 84 -11.58 6.27 7.14
N THR A 85 -12.32 5.35 7.77
CA THR A 85 -13.07 5.61 9.02
C THR A 85 -12.32 5.17 10.27
N GLY A 86 -11.23 4.43 10.11
CA GLY A 86 -10.38 3.93 11.18
C GLY A 86 -9.16 4.82 11.48
N ASP A 87 -8.13 4.19 12.00
CA ASP A 87 -6.85 4.80 12.39
C ASP A 87 -5.73 4.53 11.34
N ALA A 88 -6.11 4.29 10.09
CA ALA A 88 -5.15 4.00 9.03
C ALA A 88 -4.30 5.23 8.70
N VAL A 89 -2.98 5.04 8.63
CA VAL A 89 -2.03 6.05 8.20
C VAL A 89 -1.89 6.10 6.67
N GLY A 90 -2.40 5.10 5.97
CA GLY A 90 -2.39 5.03 4.52
C GLY A 90 -2.68 3.64 3.99
N ILE A 91 -2.74 3.53 2.67
CA ILE A 91 -3.08 2.32 1.94
C ILE A 91 -1.97 1.98 0.97
N VAL A 92 -1.48 0.74 1.04
CA VAL A 92 -0.70 0.10 -0.04
C VAL A 92 -1.66 -0.77 -0.83
N ILE A 93 -1.76 -0.56 -2.13
CA ILE A 93 -2.70 -1.32 -2.95
C ILE A 93 -2.02 -1.94 -4.17
N ASN A 94 -2.17 -3.24 -4.32
CA ASN A 94 -1.96 -3.96 -5.56
C ASN A 94 -3.33 -4.43 -6.06
N ALA A 95 -4.01 -3.60 -6.82
CA ALA A 95 -5.36 -3.92 -7.28
C ALA A 95 -5.41 -5.00 -8.38
N GLY A 96 -4.23 -5.50 -8.82
CA GLY A 96 -4.16 -6.48 -9.90
C GLY A 96 -4.80 -5.95 -11.19
N ALA A 97 -5.67 -6.73 -11.81
CA ALA A 97 -6.35 -6.31 -13.04
C ALA A 97 -7.28 -5.11 -12.83
N TYR A 98 -7.82 -4.91 -11.63
CA TYR A 98 -8.68 -3.77 -11.34
C TYR A 98 -7.97 -2.42 -11.45
N THR A 99 -6.64 -2.38 -11.35
CA THR A 99 -5.85 -1.18 -11.67
C THR A 99 -6.23 -0.58 -13.03
N HIS A 100 -6.51 -1.44 -14.01
CA HIS A 100 -6.72 -1.05 -15.41
C HIS A 100 -8.21 -0.86 -15.77
N SER A 101 -9.15 -1.12 -14.84
CA SER A 101 -10.58 -1.18 -15.17
C SER A 101 -11.50 -0.56 -14.11
N SER A 102 -11.06 -0.43 -12.85
CA SER A 102 -11.95 -0.04 -11.77
C SER A 102 -11.98 1.46 -11.50
N ILE A 103 -13.06 2.08 -11.92
CA ILE A 103 -13.41 3.44 -11.49
C ILE A 103 -13.94 3.41 -10.04
N ALA A 104 -14.60 2.33 -9.62
CA ALA A 104 -15.13 2.19 -8.26
C ALA A 104 -14.01 2.25 -7.19
N ILE A 105 -12.92 1.52 -7.41
CA ILE A 105 -11.73 1.58 -6.51
C ILE A 105 -11.08 2.96 -6.57
N HIS A 106 -10.96 3.57 -7.75
CA HIS A 106 -10.46 4.93 -7.89
C HIS A 106 -11.25 5.92 -7.01
N ASP A 107 -12.58 5.91 -7.15
CA ASP A 107 -13.45 6.83 -6.41
C ASP A 107 -13.41 6.60 -4.91
N ALA A 108 -13.36 5.33 -4.46
CA ALA A 108 -13.22 4.98 -3.05
C ALA A 108 -11.90 5.50 -2.46
N LEU A 109 -10.77 5.24 -3.13
CA LEU A 109 -9.45 5.72 -2.70
C LEU A 109 -9.38 7.25 -2.66
N ARG A 110 -9.96 7.92 -3.64
CA ARG A 110 -10.05 9.39 -3.68
C ARG A 110 -10.89 9.95 -2.54
N ALA A 111 -12.02 9.28 -2.21
CA ALA A 111 -12.88 9.68 -1.11
C ALA A 111 -12.25 9.45 0.27
N ALA A 112 -11.40 8.44 0.41
CA ALA A 112 -10.71 8.09 1.66
C ALA A 112 -9.76 9.19 2.15
N LYS A 113 -9.20 10.02 1.26
CA LYS A 113 -8.26 11.11 1.58
C LYS A 113 -7.03 10.65 2.38
N LEU A 114 -6.69 9.39 2.29
CA LEU A 114 -5.48 8.80 2.86
C LEU A 114 -4.34 8.81 1.82
N PRO A 115 -3.08 8.86 2.24
CA PRO A 115 -1.97 8.55 1.36
C PRO A 115 -2.10 7.14 0.79
N VAL A 116 -1.95 7.01 -0.52
CA VAL A 116 -2.03 5.75 -1.24
C VAL A 116 -0.73 5.48 -1.98
N VAL A 117 -0.19 4.28 -1.86
CA VAL A 117 0.91 3.80 -2.70
C VAL A 117 0.42 2.61 -3.53
N GLU A 118 0.40 2.78 -4.84
CA GLU A 118 0.10 1.71 -5.78
C GLU A 118 1.33 0.83 -6.00
N VAL A 119 1.16 -0.50 -5.95
CA VAL A 119 2.25 -1.47 -6.13
C VAL A 119 1.91 -2.48 -7.21
N HIS A 120 2.89 -2.74 -8.07
CA HIS A 120 2.88 -3.84 -9.04
C HIS A 120 4.16 -4.66 -8.90
N LEU A 121 4.02 -5.98 -8.84
CA LEU A 121 5.17 -6.90 -8.74
C LEU A 121 6.08 -6.81 -9.95
N THR A 122 5.48 -6.72 -11.14
CA THR A 122 6.19 -6.62 -12.42
C THR A 122 6.18 -5.18 -12.95
N ASN A 123 7.10 -4.89 -13.88
CA ASN A 123 7.04 -3.64 -14.62
C ASN A 123 5.88 -3.70 -15.63
N ILE A 124 4.78 -3.01 -15.32
CA ILE A 124 3.57 -2.98 -16.15
C ILE A 124 3.82 -2.36 -17.54
N PHE A 125 4.81 -1.48 -17.67
CA PHE A 125 5.17 -0.84 -18.93
C PHE A 125 5.98 -1.75 -19.88
N ALA A 126 6.50 -2.86 -19.36
CA ALA A 126 7.14 -3.90 -20.14
C ALA A 126 6.16 -5.02 -20.56
N ARG A 127 4.87 -4.83 -20.30
CA ARG A 127 3.81 -5.80 -20.58
C ARG A 127 2.88 -5.30 -21.71
N GLU A 128 1.72 -5.93 -21.84
CA GLU A 128 0.73 -5.63 -22.89
C GLU A 128 0.22 -4.19 -22.74
N SER A 129 -0.01 -3.50 -23.83
CA SER A 129 -0.36 -2.06 -23.87
C SER A 129 -1.59 -1.70 -23.04
N PHE A 130 -2.57 -2.61 -22.91
CA PHE A 130 -3.75 -2.37 -22.05
C PHE A 130 -3.41 -2.28 -20.57
N ARG A 131 -2.21 -2.71 -20.12
CA ARG A 131 -1.73 -2.58 -18.73
C ARG A 131 -1.00 -1.27 -18.48
N HIS A 132 -0.72 -0.48 -19.48
CA HIS A 132 0.02 0.79 -19.32
C HIS A 132 -0.87 1.89 -18.71
N HIS A 133 -2.19 1.71 -18.70
CA HIS A 133 -3.11 2.65 -18.06
C HIS A 133 -3.48 2.18 -16.66
N SER A 134 -3.35 3.08 -15.68
CA SER A 134 -3.84 2.88 -14.32
C SER A 134 -4.89 3.94 -13.98
N TYR A 135 -6.03 3.50 -13.46
CA TYR A 135 -7.02 4.38 -12.84
C TYR A 135 -6.62 4.81 -11.43
N ILE A 136 -5.68 4.10 -10.79
CA ILE A 136 -5.24 4.36 -9.41
C ILE A 136 -4.07 5.35 -9.38
N ALA A 137 -3.09 5.20 -10.26
CA ALA A 137 -1.88 6.03 -10.29
C ALA A 137 -2.13 7.55 -10.24
N PRO A 138 -3.15 8.12 -10.94
CA PRO A 138 -3.42 9.55 -10.91
C PRO A 138 -3.82 10.10 -9.54
N ILE A 139 -4.33 9.25 -8.62
CA ILE A 139 -4.76 9.67 -7.28
C ILE A 139 -3.85 9.10 -6.17
N ALA A 140 -2.92 8.24 -6.53
CA ALA A 140 -1.94 7.70 -5.60
C ALA A 140 -0.84 8.73 -5.30
N SER A 141 -0.32 8.69 -4.08
CA SER A 141 0.84 9.50 -3.67
C SER A 141 2.14 9.00 -4.31
N ALA A 142 2.21 7.72 -4.64
CA ALA A 142 3.32 7.09 -5.36
C ALA A 142 2.85 5.81 -6.06
N CYS A 143 3.60 5.40 -7.10
CA CYS A 143 3.41 4.15 -7.81
C CYS A 143 4.76 3.43 -7.92
N LEU A 144 4.80 2.16 -7.54
CA LEU A 144 5.96 1.29 -7.60
C LEU A 144 5.66 0.09 -8.48
N CYS A 145 6.53 -0.19 -9.45
CA CYS A 145 6.41 -1.37 -10.30
C CYS A 145 7.76 -2.01 -10.59
N GLY A 146 7.78 -3.34 -10.71
CA GLY A 146 8.95 -4.10 -11.13
C GLY A 146 9.91 -4.55 -10.02
N PHE A 147 9.59 -4.31 -8.75
CA PHE A 147 10.42 -4.70 -7.59
C PHE A 147 10.06 -6.06 -6.99
N GLY A 148 9.23 -6.87 -7.68
CA GLY A 148 8.72 -8.11 -7.10
C GLY A 148 8.02 -7.85 -5.76
N ILE A 149 8.17 -8.77 -4.82
CA ILE A 149 7.55 -8.66 -3.49
C ILE A 149 8.17 -7.53 -2.64
N GLU A 150 9.42 -7.15 -2.91
CA GLU A 150 10.11 -6.06 -2.21
C GLU A 150 9.40 -4.70 -2.44
N GLY A 151 8.66 -4.56 -3.52
CA GLY A 151 7.82 -3.39 -3.78
C GLY A 151 6.86 -3.05 -2.64
N TYR A 152 6.35 -4.07 -1.92
CA TYR A 152 5.48 -3.84 -0.76
C TYR A 152 6.23 -3.25 0.43
N ALA A 153 7.45 -3.73 0.71
CA ALA A 153 8.30 -3.16 1.76
C ALA A 153 8.64 -1.70 1.45
N LEU A 154 9.04 -1.42 0.19
CA LEU A 154 9.31 -0.07 -0.28
C LEU A 154 8.08 0.84 -0.18
N ALA A 155 6.88 0.32 -0.47
CA ALA A 155 5.63 1.06 -0.37
C ALA A 155 5.32 1.45 1.08
N ILE A 156 5.49 0.55 2.04
CA ILE A 156 5.29 0.84 3.47
C ILE A 156 6.29 1.91 3.93
N MET A 157 7.56 1.80 3.57
CA MET A 157 8.57 2.82 3.87
C MET A 157 8.24 4.16 3.22
N GLY A 158 7.75 4.13 1.97
CA GLY A 158 7.28 5.31 1.26
C GLY A 158 6.11 6.00 1.98
N LEU A 159 5.12 5.24 2.49
CA LEU A 159 4.02 5.79 3.29
C LEU A 159 4.51 6.48 4.55
N VAL A 160 5.49 5.92 5.25
CA VAL A 160 6.10 6.56 6.44
C VAL A 160 6.69 7.92 6.04
N THR A 161 7.50 7.97 5.00
CA THR A 161 8.13 9.21 4.51
C THR A 161 7.09 10.25 4.04
N ILE A 162 6.02 9.81 3.37
CA ILE A 162 4.93 10.68 2.93
C ILE A 162 4.22 11.31 4.14
N ASN A 163 3.90 10.51 5.17
CA ASN A 163 3.23 11.01 6.38
C ASN A 163 4.12 11.98 7.16
N GLU A 164 5.42 11.72 7.30
CA GLU A 164 6.39 12.64 7.91
C GLU A 164 6.41 13.99 7.15
N SER A 165 6.41 13.94 5.82
CA SER A 165 6.40 15.14 4.99
C SER A 165 5.08 15.93 5.11
N LEU A 166 3.94 15.23 5.25
CA LEU A 166 2.63 15.86 5.47
C LEU A 166 2.54 16.50 6.85
N ALA A 167 3.09 15.86 7.87
CA ALA A 167 3.15 16.41 9.24
C ALA A 167 3.99 17.68 9.27
N ALA A 168 5.17 17.68 8.63
CA ALA A 168 6.06 18.84 8.56
C ALA A 168 5.45 20.07 7.84
N LYS A 169 4.46 19.87 6.95
CA LYS A 169 3.77 20.97 6.26
C LYS A 169 2.61 21.56 7.05
N ARG A 170 2.16 20.89 8.13
CA ARG A 170 1.03 21.32 8.97
C ARG A 170 1.46 22.05 10.24
N GLY A 171 2.73 21.95 10.63
CA GLY A 171 3.37 22.64 11.75
C GLY A 171 4.13 23.88 11.28
#